data_1be28d35e7dd4107a72b7fd666565e38
#
_entry.id   1be28d35e7dd4107a72b7fd666565e38
#
_cell.length_a   1.000
_cell.length_b   1.000
_cell.length_c   1.000
_cell.angle_alpha   90.00
_cell.angle_beta   90.00
_cell.angle_gamma   90.00
#
_symmetry.space_group_name_H-M   'P 1'
#
loop_
_entity.id
_entity.type
_entity.pdbx_description
1 polymer ?
#
loop_
_entity_poly.entity_id
_entity_poly.type
_entity_poly.pdbx_seq_one_letter_code
_entity_poly.pdbx_strand_id
1 'polypeptide(L)'
;MLDALVAYARGAVHLADGGPREALIALRRAAETWRALDAPYEIARTRVLVGHACRSLGDEESAVLEHDAARVAFERLGAKPDLARLGSSTSGHGLSPRELEVLRLVAAGKSNREIAASLVISEHTVARHVQNIFAKLGLSSRSAATAFAFENGLV
;
A
#
# COMPACT_ATOMS: atom_id res chain seq x y z
N MET A 1 -3.83 27.82 -2.06
CA MET A 1 -2.59 27.10 -1.75
C MET A 1 -2.52 26.69 -0.27
N LEU A 2 -2.68 27.61 0.68
CA LEU A 2 -2.62 27.29 2.12
C LEU A 2 -3.66 26.23 2.53
N ASP A 3 -4.89 26.32 2.05
CA ASP A 3 -5.95 25.35 2.36
C ASP A 3 -5.62 23.92 1.90
N ALA A 4 -4.96 23.78 0.76
CA ALA A 4 -4.53 22.50 0.24
C ALA A 4 -3.42 21.89 1.11
N LEU A 5 -2.45 22.71 1.54
CA LEU A 5 -1.39 22.27 2.47
C LEU A 5 -1.97 21.84 3.82
N VAL A 6 -2.91 22.60 4.36
CA VAL A 6 -3.59 22.25 5.62
C VAL A 6 -4.39 20.93 5.46
N ALA A 7 -5.13 20.78 4.36
CA ALA A 7 -5.89 19.56 4.11
C ALA A 7 -4.95 18.34 3.92
N TYR A 8 -3.85 18.49 3.18
CA TYR A 8 -2.82 17.47 3.02
C TYR A 8 -2.20 17.06 4.37
N ALA A 9 -1.77 18.05 5.18
CA ALA A 9 -1.18 17.80 6.49
C ALA A 9 -2.15 17.09 7.44
N ARG A 10 -3.42 17.50 7.46
CA ARG A 10 -4.47 16.82 8.24
C ARG A 10 -4.63 15.36 7.80
N GLY A 11 -4.66 15.11 6.50
CA GLY A 11 -4.73 13.74 5.98
C GLY A 11 -3.55 12.89 6.41
N ALA A 12 -2.34 13.43 6.38
CA ALA A 12 -1.14 12.73 6.85
C ALA A 12 -1.19 12.42 8.36
N VAL A 13 -1.65 13.38 9.17
CA VAL A 13 -1.83 13.20 10.63
C VAL A 13 -2.88 12.11 10.90
N HIS A 14 -4.05 12.18 10.27
CA HIS A 14 -5.08 11.15 10.45
C HIS A 14 -4.60 9.75 10.08
N LEU A 15 -3.77 9.62 9.03
CA LEU A 15 -3.16 8.33 8.70
C LEU A 15 -2.23 7.84 9.80
N ALA A 16 -1.41 8.71 10.36
CA ALA A 16 -0.49 8.38 11.45
C ALA A 16 -1.24 7.97 12.74
N ASP A 17 -2.38 8.60 12.99
CA ASP A 17 -3.25 8.33 14.14
C ASP A 17 -4.19 7.12 13.94
N GLY A 18 -4.09 6.43 12.79
CA GLY A 18 -4.93 5.26 12.49
C GLY A 18 -6.37 5.59 12.10
N GLY A 19 -6.64 6.81 11.61
CA GLY A 19 -7.93 7.29 11.09
C GLY A 19 -7.96 7.38 9.56
N PRO A 20 -7.96 6.24 8.81
CA PRO A 20 -7.85 6.27 7.36
C PRO A 20 -9.08 6.86 6.65
N ARG A 21 -10.27 6.83 7.27
CA ARG A 21 -11.48 7.43 6.70
C ARG A 21 -11.40 8.96 6.71
N GLU A 22 -11.02 9.53 7.85
CA GLU A 22 -10.80 10.97 8.05
C GLU A 22 -9.65 11.46 7.15
N ALA A 23 -8.61 10.66 7.02
CA ALA A 23 -7.52 10.91 6.10
C ALA A 23 -7.99 11.03 4.65
N LEU A 24 -8.82 10.09 4.17
CA LEU A 24 -9.36 10.14 2.80
C LEU A 24 -10.16 11.41 2.53
N ILE A 25 -11.00 11.84 3.47
CA ILE A 25 -11.79 13.07 3.33
C ILE A 25 -10.85 14.28 3.16
N ALA A 26 -9.85 14.41 4.03
CA ALA A 26 -8.91 15.50 3.99
C ALA A 26 -8.03 15.48 2.72
N LEU A 27 -7.53 14.31 2.32
CA LEU A 27 -6.67 14.14 1.15
C LEU A 27 -7.41 14.38 -0.16
N ARG A 28 -8.68 13.97 -0.29
CA ARG A 28 -9.51 14.26 -1.46
C ARG A 28 -9.72 15.76 -1.64
N ARG A 29 -10.00 16.48 -0.54
CA ARG A 29 -10.08 17.94 -0.57
C ARG A 29 -8.76 18.60 -0.99
N ALA A 30 -7.63 18.11 -0.49
CA ALA A 30 -6.32 18.57 -0.92
C ALA A 30 -6.11 18.34 -2.42
N ALA A 31 -6.41 17.15 -2.92
CA ALA A 31 -6.26 16.80 -4.33
C ALA A 31 -7.12 17.68 -5.26
N GLU A 32 -8.35 18.02 -4.87
CA GLU A 32 -9.20 18.94 -5.64
C GLU A 32 -8.57 20.33 -5.74
N THR A 33 -8.07 20.85 -4.62
CA THR A 33 -7.41 22.16 -4.59
C THR A 33 -6.12 22.15 -5.41
N TRP A 34 -5.30 21.09 -5.31
CA TRP A 34 -4.08 20.96 -6.11
C TRP A 34 -4.36 20.86 -7.62
N ARG A 35 -5.46 20.21 -8.04
CA ARG A 35 -5.88 20.19 -9.45
C ARG A 35 -6.25 21.59 -9.94
N ALA A 36 -7.00 22.36 -9.14
CA ALA A 36 -7.35 23.73 -9.47
C ALA A 36 -6.14 24.67 -9.58
N LEU A 37 -5.03 24.33 -8.91
CA LEU A 37 -3.78 25.09 -8.93
C LEU A 37 -2.78 24.57 -9.97
N ASP A 38 -3.14 23.54 -10.75
CA ASP A 38 -2.26 22.85 -11.71
C ASP A 38 -0.91 22.44 -11.06
N ALA A 39 -0.97 21.81 -9.90
CA ALA A 39 0.18 21.40 -9.11
C ALA A 39 0.41 19.87 -9.21
N PRO A 40 0.95 19.35 -10.32
CA PRO A 40 1.01 17.90 -10.59
C PRO A 40 1.87 17.13 -9.58
N TYR A 41 2.92 17.74 -9.05
CA TYR A 41 3.76 17.13 -8.02
C TYR A 41 3.00 16.91 -6.71
N GLU A 42 2.25 17.91 -6.25
CA GLU A 42 1.46 17.82 -5.02
C GLU A 42 0.28 16.85 -5.19
N ILE A 43 -0.30 16.78 -6.38
CA ILE A 43 -1.31 15.76 -6.72
C ILE A 43 -0.70 14.36 -6.56
N ALA A 44 0.48 14.11 -7.12
CA ALA A 44 1.14 12.82 -7.04
C ALA A 44 1.46 12.42 -5.58
N ARG A 45 1.99 13.34 -4.79
CA ARG A 45 2.22 13.11 -3.35
C ARG A 45 0.94 12.79 -2.60
N THR A 46 -0.14 13.51 -2.90
CA THR A 46 -1.44 13.29 -2.27
C THR A 46 -2.00 11.90 -2.62
N ARG A 47 -1.85 11.46 -3.87
CA ARG A 47 -2.25 10.10 -4.30
C ARG A 47 -1.53 9.00 -3.53
N VAL A 48 -0.24 9.16 -3.22
CA VAL A 48 0.48 8.20 -2.37
C VAL A 48 -0.21 8.01 -1.03
N LEU A 49 -0.58 9.11 -0.36
CA LEU A 49 -1.27 9.03 0.93
C LEU A 49 -2.70 8.47 0.79
N VAL A 50 -3.42 8.81 -0.29
CA VAL A 50 -4.73 8.21 -0.59
C VAL A 50 -4.59 6.69 -0.75
N GLY A 51 -3.59 6.22 -1.48
CA GLY A 51 -3.29 4.80 -1.62
C GLY A 51 -3.01 4.11 -0.28
N HIS A 52 -2.26 4.76 0.62
CA HIS A 52 -2.04 4.25 1.98
C HIS A 52 -3.34 4.17 2.77
N ALA A 53 -4.20 5.20 2.69
CA ALA A 53 -5.49 5.20 3.37
C ALA A 53 -6.44 4.09 2.85
N CYS A 54 -6.52 3.91 1.53
CA CYS A 54 -7.28 2.83 0.89
C CYS A 54 -6.79 1.45 1.37
N ARG A 55 -5.48 1.25 1.40
CA ARG A 55 -4.86 0.00 1.89
C ARG A 55 -5.22 -0.27 3.35
N SER A 56 -5.17 0.75 4.21
CA SER A 56 -5.56 0.63 5.62
C SER A 56 -7.04 0.28 5.81
N LEU A 57 -7.89 0.62 4.85
CA LEU A 57 -9.31 0.25 4.81
C LEU A 57 -9.58 -1.12 4.17
N GLY A 58 -8.54 -1.80 3.67
CA GLY A 58 -8.66 -3.07 2.96
C GLY A 58 -9.03 -2.94 1.48
N ASP A 59 -9.07 -1.73 0.94
CA ASP A 59 -9.31 -1.44 -0.48
C ASP A 59 -7.96 -1.45 -1.24
N GLU A 60 -7.45 -2.66 -1.49
CA GLU A 60 -6.16 -2.84 -2.17
C GLU A 60 -6.23 -2.44 -3.65
N GLU A 61 -7.38 -2.60 -4.29
CA GLU A 61 -7.57 -2.23 -5.69
C GLU A 61 -7.39 -0.72 -5.90
N SER A 62 -8.10 0.08 -5.11
CA SER A 62 -7.92 1.54 -5.13
C SER A 62 -6.51 1.96 -4.71
N ALA A 63 -5.90 1.27 -3.75
CA ALA A 63 -4.54 1.56 -3.31
C ALA A 63 -3.53 1.39 -4.45
N VAL A 64 -3.62 0.30 -5.22
CA VAL A 64 -2.74 0.05 -6.37
C VAL A 64 -2.95 1.11 -7.44
N LEU A 65 -4.20 1.44 -7.79
CA LEU A 65 -4.51 2.47 -8.79
C LEU A 65 -3.92 3.84 -8.42
N GLU A 66 -4.04 4.24 -7.17
CA GLU A 66 -3.51 5.53 -6.71
C GLU A 66 -1.97 5.56 -6.70
N HIS A 67 -1.32 4.46 -6.29
CA HIS A 67 0.14 4.36 -6.31
C HIS A 67 0.69 4.32 -7.74
N ASP A 68 0.06 3.62 -8.68
CA ASP A 68 0.48 3.58 -10.07
C ASP A 68 0.32 4.94 -10.75
N ALA A 69 -0.79 5.64 -10.49
CA ALA A 69 -0.99 6.99 -10.98
C ALA A 69 0.03 7.98 -10.39
N ALA A 70 0.41 7.84 -9.12
CA ALA A 70 1.48 8.63 -8.52
C ALA A 70 2.84 8.34 -9.17
N ARG A 71 3.15 7.05 -9.42
CA ARG A 71 4.39 6.63 -10.08
C ARG A 71 4.54 7.27 -11.45
N VAL A 72 3.51 7.16 -12.29
CA VAL A 72 3.51 7.76 -13.64
C VAL A 72 3.73 9.28 -13.58
N ALA A 73 3.11 9.94 -12.61
CA ALA A 73 3.30 11.39 -12.43
C ALA A 73 4.74 11.73 -12.00
N PHE A 74 5.31 11.00 -11.03
CA PHE A 74 6.69 11.20 -10.58
C PHE A 74 7.71 10.90 -11.69
N GLU A 75 7.47 9.89 -12.53
CA GLU A 75 8.30 9.59 -13.70
C GLU A 75 8.33 10.76 -14.67
N ARG A 76 7.16 11.30 -15.03
CA ARG A 76 7.03 12.48 -15.92
C ARG A 76 7.70 13.73 -15.36
N LEU A 77 7.67 13.91 -14.04
CA LEU A 77 8.25 15.04 -13.34
C LEU A 77 9.75 14.85 -13.02
N GLY A 78 10.30 13.66 -13.27
CA GLY A 78 11.69 13.35 -12.91
C GLY A 78 11.94 13.30 -11.39
N ALA A 79 10.91 13.06 -10.57
CA ALA A 79 10.97 13.05 -9.12
C ALA A 79 11.57 11.72 -8.59
N LYS A 80 12.85 11.50 -8.86
CA LYS A 80 13.58 10.26 -8.50
C LYS A 80 13.51 9.89 -7.01
N PRO A 81 13.64 10.83 -6.05
CA PRO A 81 13.53 10.49 -4.62
C PRO A 81 12.16 9.93 -4.23
N ASP A 82 11.08 10.46 -4.83
CA ASP A 82 9.73 10.01 -4.53
C ASP A 82 9.43 8.65 -5.18
N LEU A 83 9.96 8.41 -6.38
CA LEU A 83 9.93 7.09 -7.02
C LEU A 83 10.66 6.03 -6.17
N ALA A 84 11.83 6.35 -5.64
CA ALA A 84 12.56 5.44 -4.76
C ALA A 84 11.77 5.13 -3.48
N ARG A 85 11.12 6.13 -2.87
CA ARG A 85 10.27 5.93 -1.68
C ARG A 85 9.01 5.11 -2.00
N LEU A 86 8.38 5.36 -3.14
CA LEU A 86 7.22 4.60 -3.59
C LEU A 86 7.60 3.14 -3.91
N GLY A 87 8.78 2.91 -4.51
CA GLY A 87 9.33 1.59 -4.78
C GLY A 87 9.75 0.83 -3.52
N SER A 88 10.21 1.52 -2.48
CA SER A 88 10.58 0.90 -1.19
C SER A 88 9.37 0.48 -0.35
N SER A 89 8.17 0.92 -0.71
CA SER A 89 6.91 0.45 -0.10
C SER A 89 6.47 -0.93 -0.60
N THR A 90 7.04 -1.40 -1.69
CA THR A 90 6.99 -2.79 -2.14
C THR A 90 8.33 -3.43 -1.78
N SER A 91 8.31 -4.54 -1.05
CA SER A 91 9.50 -5.40 -0.91
C SER A 91 10.08 -5.65 -2.31
N GLY A 92 11.38 -5.87 -2.43
CA GLY A 92 12.07 -6.10 -3.72
C GLY A 92 11.44 -7.21 -4.61
N HIS A 93 10.39 -7.85 -4.14
CA HIS A 93 9.62 -8.91 -4.80
C HIS A 93 8.21 -8.46 -5.23
N GLY A 94 7.89 -7.16 -5.23
CA GLY A 94 6.57 -6.65 -5.64
C GLY A 94 5.45 -6.89 -4.62
N LEU A 95 5.75 -7.38 -3.43
CA LEU A 95 4.78 -7.59 -2.37
C LEU A 95 4.53 -6.32 -1.57
N SER A 96 3.27 -6.06 -1.22
CA SER A 96 2.92 -5.03 -0.26
C SER A 96 3.43 -5.40 1.15
N PRO A 97 3.57 -4.44 2.08
CA PRO A 97 3.95 -4.74 3.47
C PRO A 97 3.04 -5.79 4.12
N ARG A 98 1.74 -5.75 3.82
CA ARG A 98 0.76 -6.70 4.34
C ARG A 98 0.92 -8.10 3.73
N GLU A 99 1.18 -8.19 2.44
CA GLU A 99 1.47 -9.46 1.78
C GLU A 99 2.78 -10.07 2.29
N LEU A 100 3.79 -9.24 2.54
CA LEU A 100 5.05 -9.70 3.15
C LEU A 100 4.82 -10.25 4.56
N GLU A 101 3.99 -9.59 5.37
CA GLU A 101 3.61 -10.05 6.71
C GLU A 101 2.86 -11.39 6.64
N VAL A 102 1.90 -11.53 5.72
CA VAL A 102 1.20 -12.79 5.47
C VAL A 102 2.18 -13.86 5.00
N LEU A 103 3.08 -13.56 4.08
CA LEU A 103 4.08 -14.53 3.58
C LEU A 103 5.00 -15.04 4.70
N ARG A 104 5.43 -14.18 5.62
CA ARG A 104 6.21 -14.57 6.80
C ARG A 104 5.46 -15.55 7.70
N LEU A 105 4.17 -15.30 7.93
CA LEU A 105 3.34 -16.19 8.73
C LEU A 105 3.05 -17.52 8.02
N VAL A 106 2.91 -17.51 6.69
CA VAL A 106 2.83 -18.72 5.86
C VAL A 106 4.10 -19.53 5.98
N ALA A 107 5.26 -18.90 5.89
CA ALA A 107 6.56 -19.55 6.03
C ALA A 107 6.81 -20.10 7.44
N ALA A 108 6.26 -19.45 8.45
CA ALA A 108 6.23 -19.96 9.84
C ALA A 108 5.27 -21.14 10.06
N GLY A 109 4.63 -21.65 8.98
CA GLY A 109 3.75 -22.82 9.02
C GLY A 109 2.33 -22.55 9.56
N LYS A 110 1.94 -21.30 9.78
CA LYS A 110 0.61 -20.96 10.32
C LYS A 110 -0.49 -21.20 9.28
N SER A 111 -1.61 -21.76 9.71
CA SER A 111 -2.84 -21.89 8.91
C SER A 111 -3.47 -20.52 8.62
N ASN A 112 -4.37 -20.43 7.62
CA ASN A 112 -5.10 -19.19 7.34
C ASN A 112 -5.90 -18.70 8.55
N ARG A 113 -6.44 -19.60 9.36
CA ARG A 113 -7.15 -19.28 10.59
C ARG A 113 -6.24 -18.64 11.64
N GLU A 114 -5.03 -19.17 11.84
CA GLU A 114 -4.06 -18.61 12.78
C GLU A 114 -3.51 -17.26 12.29
N ILE A 115 -3.31 -17.12 10.98
CA ILE A 115 -2.92 -15.85 10.35
C ILE A 115 -4.04 -14.81 10.54
N ALA A 116 -5.29 -15.20 10.28
CA ALA A 116 -6.45 -14.33 10.46
C ALA A 116 -6.56 -13.81 11.90
N ALA A 117 -6.39 -14.71 12.88
CA ALA A 117 -6.37 -14.35 14.29
C ALA A 117 -5.19 -13.42 14.64
N SER A 118 -3.98 -13.72 14.15
CA SER A 118 -2.77 -12.91 14.39
C SER A 118 -2.86 -11.51 13.83
N LEU A 119 -3.53 -11.35 12.68
CA LEU A 119 -3.61 -10.09 11.93
C LEU A 119 -4.94 -9.35 12.12
N VAL A 120 -5.86 -9.91 12.91
CA VAL A 120 -7.21 -9.38 13.20
C VAL A 120 -8.01 -9.11 11.92
N ILE A 121 -8.03 -10.09 11.01
CA ILE A 121 -8.78 -10.07 9.73
C ILE A 121 -9.53 -11.39 9.53
N SER A 122 -10.40 -11.46 8.51
CA SER A 122 -11.10 -12.70 8.17
C SER A 122 -10.19 -13.73 7.49
N GLU A 123 -10.49 -15.02 7.63
CA GLU A 123 -9.79 -16.08 6.88
C GLU A 123 -9.91 -15.89 5.36
N HIS A 124 -11.04 -15.36 4.89
CA HIS A 124 -11.26 -15.03 3.49
C HIS A 124 -10.27 -13.97 3.01
N THR A 125 -10.02 -12.93 3.83
CA THR A 125 -9.03 -11.89 3.54
C THR A 125 -7.62 -12.46 3.47
N VAL A 126 -7.28 -13.38 4.38
CA VAL A 126 -5.99 -14.10 4.33
C VAL A 126 -5.85 -14.91 3.05
N ALA A 127 -6.89 -15.68 2.69
CA ALA A 127 -6.89 -16.47 1.45
C ALA A 127 -6.65 -15.59 0.21
N ARG A 128 -7.29 -14.41 0.16
CA ARG A 128 -7.09 -13.44 -0.92
C ARG A 128 -5.64 -12.91 -0.95
N HIS A 129 -5.05 -12.58 0.21
CA HIS A 129 -3.64 -12.19 0.26
C HIS A 129 -2.71 -13.29 -0.23
N VAL A 130 -2.95 -14.54 0.17
CA VAL A 130 -2.16 -15.70 -0.28
C VAL A 130 -2.26 -15.89 -1.79
N GLN A 131 -3.46 -15.76 -2.38
CA GLN A 131 -3.63 -15.82 -3.83
C GLN A 131 -2.88 -14.70 -4.55
N ASN A 132 -2.95 -13.48 -4.05
CA ASN A 132 -2.22 -12.34 -4.60
C ASN A 132 -0.70 -12.53 -4.52
N ILE A 133 -0.19 -13.06 -3.40
CA ILE A 133 1.22 -13.40 -3.23
C ILE A 133 1.65 -14.42 -4.28
N PHE A 134 0.86 -15.49 -4.47
CA PHE A 134 1.15 -16.53 -5.46
C PHE A 134 1.19 -15.96 -6.88
N ALA A 135 0.21 -15.13 -7.24
CA ALA A 135 0.16 -14.47 -8.55
C ALA A 135 1.37 -13.54 -8.77
N LYS A 136 1.74 -12.72 -7.78
CA LYS A 136 2.86 -11.77 -7.88
C LYS A 136 4.22 -12.45 -7.95
N LEU A 137 4.39 -13.56 -7.26
CA LEU A 137 5.66 -14.30 -7.20
C LEU A 137 5.74 -15.46 -8.21
N GLY A 138 4.68 -15.72 -8.97
CA GLY A 138 4.63 -16.85 -9.91
C GLY A 138 4.64 -18.22 -9.21
N LEU A 139 4.09 -18.31 -8.00
CA LEU A 139 4.09 -19.54 -7.20
C LEU A 139 2.77 -20.29 -7.36
N SER A 140 2.83 -21.62 -7.25
CA SER A 140 1.66 -22.50 -7.43
C SER A 140 1.23 -23.23 -6.15
N SER A 141 1.98 -23.11 -5.07
CA SER A 141 1.69 -23.82 -3.83
C SER A 141 2.18 -23.10 -2.58
N ARG A 142 1.61 -23.47 -1.43
CA ARG A 142 2.00 -22.94 -0.14
C ARG A 142 3.44 -23.33 0.22
N SER A 143 3.85 -24.56 -0.12
CA SER A 143 5.23 -25.03 0.09
C SER A 143 6.23 -24.24 -0.77
N ALA A 144 5.89 -23.90 -2.00
CA ALA A 144 6.70 -23.03 -2.85
C ALA A 144 6.84 -21.62 -2.25
N ALA A 145 5.76 -21.08 -1.66
CA ALA A 145 5.81 -19.79 -0.98
C ALA A 145 6.70 -19.82 0.28
N THR A 146 6.66 -20.93 1.02
CA THR A 146 7.55 -21.14 2.17
C THR A 146 9.01 -21.20 1.73
N ALA A 147 9.34 -22.02 0.73
CA ALA A 147 10.69 -22.11 0.18
C ALA A 147 11.20 -20.76 -0.31
N PHE A 148 10.39 -20.03 -1.08
CA PHE A 148 10.71 -18.68 -1.56
C PHE A 148 11.06 -17.73 -0.40
N ALA A 149 10.30 -17.75 0.69
CA ALA A 149 10.52 -16.86 1.83
C ALA A 149 11.88 -17.15 2.51
N PHE A 150 12.26 -18.42 2.65
CA PHE A 150 13.55 -18.81 3.20
C PHE A 150 14.71 -18.46 2.25
N GLU A 151 14.61 -18.77 0.95
CA GLU A 151 15.65 -18.50 -0.04
C GLU A 151 15.95 -17.00 -0.18
N ASN A 152 14.98 -16.14 0.04
CA ASN A 152 15.10 -14.68 -0.06
C ASN A 152 15.31 -13.99 1.29
N GLY A 153 15.53 -14.71 2.38
CA GLY A 153 15.81 -14.16 3.71
C GLY A 153 14.66 -13.31 4.27
N LEU A 154 13.41 -13.65 3.93
CA LEU A 154 12.22 -12.93 4.37
C LEU A 154 11.71 -13.40 5.74
N VAL A 155 12.25 -14.47 6.27
CA VAL A 155 11.97 -15.12 7.59
C VAL A 155 13.27 -15.35 8.32
#